data_67103167a4408e3850716ef732c6e4ba
#
_entry.id   67103167a4408e3850716ef732c6e4ba
#
_cell.length_a   1.000
_cell.length_b   1.000
_cell.length_c   1.000
_cell.angle_alpha   90.00
_cell.angle_beta   90.00
_cell.angle_gamma   90.00
#
_symmetry.space_group_name_H-M   'P 1'
#
loop_
_entity.id
_entity.type
_entity.pdbx_description
1 polymer ?
#
loop_
_entity_poly.entity_id
_entity_poly.type
_entity_poly.pdbx_seq_one_letter_code
_entity_poly.pdbx_strand_id
1 'polypeptide(L)'
;MELRPGSSAALLDTLGQLRKHWIKGGWSWDNRFNCLASSFNVELDAEARAVVLRFLPYEYNSKTVGNAPPQVKEVAESTGGVRVDQRLYSSELGGRLFAFGLWWPWGDETTISMRIGLGGYVAESDLVRLRDAFDALE
;
A
#
# COMPACT_ATOMS: atom_id res chain seq x y z
N MET A 1 5.26 1.06 -25.72
CA MET A 1 3.91 0.47 -25.63
C MET A 1 3.17 1.07 -24.44
N GLU A 2 2.00 1.63 -24.69
CA GLU A 2 1.18 2.16 -23.61
C GLU A 2 0.54 1.03 -22.83
N LEU A 3 0.58 1.17 -21.49
CA LEU A 3 -0.10 0.23 -20.62
C LEU A 3 -1.58 0.60 -20.52
N ARG A 4 -2.42 -0.41 -20.54
CA ARG A 4 -3.86 -0.23 -20.41
C ARG A 4 -4.18 0.21 -18.97
N PRO A 5 -4.92 1.32 -18.77
CA PRO A 5 -5.33 1.74 -17.42
C PRO A 5 -6.06 0.60 -16.70
N GLY A 6 -5.71 0.38 -15.43
CA GLY A 6 -6.30 -0.69 -14.63
C GLY A 6 -5.72 -2.07 -14.86
N SER A 7 -4.77 -2.24 -15.78
CA SER A 7 -4.09 -3.52 -15.97
C SER A 7 -3.12 -3.81 -14.84
N SER A 8 -2.80 -5.08 -14.61
CA SER A 8 -1.80 -5.46 -13.60
C SER A 8 -0.43 -4.89 -13.94
N ALA A 9 -0.08 -4.81 -15.22
CA ALA A 9 1.19 -4.22 -15.66
C ALA A 9 1.24 -2.72 -15.34
N ALA A 10 0.16 -1.98 -15.60
CA ALA A 10 0.08 -0.55 -15.27
C ALA A 10 0.17 -0.32 -13.76
N LEU A 11 -0.48 -1.18 -12.98
CA LEU A 11 -0.45 -1.10 -11.53
C LEU A 11 0.97 -1.31 -10.99
N LEU A 12 1.66 -2.34 -11.49
CA LEU A 12 3.03 -2.61 -11.07
C LEU A 12 4.00 -1.50 -11.49
N ASP A 13 3.76 -0.88 -12.65
CA ASP A 13 4.53 0.29 -13.07
C ASP A 13 4.34 1.45 -12.09
N THR A 14 3.09 1.73 -11.70
CA THR A 14 2.78 2.75 -10.71
C THR A 14 3.49 2.48 -9.38
N LEU A 15 3.47 1.24 -8.91
CA LEU A 15 4.14 0.86 -7.66
C LEU A 15 5.66 0.96 -7.80
N GLY A 16 6.22 0.66 -8.96
CA GLY A 16 7.63 0.86 -9.26
C GLY A 16 8.03 2.33 -9.15
N GLN A 17 7.15 3.23 -9.62
CA GLN A 17 7.36 4.67 -9.48
C GLN A 17 7.27 5.09 -8.01
N LEU A 18 6.35 4.56 -7.25
CA LEU A 18 6.25 4.81 -5.81
C LEU A 18 7.55 4.42 -5.12
N ARG A 19 8.07 3.22 -5.40
CA ARG A 19 9.34 2.74 -4.85
C ARG A 19 10.48 3.72 -5.17
N LYS A 20 10.54 4.18 -6.40
CA LYS A 20 11.59 5.08 -6.88
C LYS A 20 11.60 6.41 -6.12
N HIS A 21 10.43 6.92 -5.76
CA HIS A 21 10.28 8.19 -5.06
C HIS A 21 10.17 8.02 -3.54
N TRP A 22 10.19 6.80 -3.05
CA TRP A 22 10.06 6.54 -1.62
C TRP A 22 11.23 7.14 -0.84
N ILE A 23 10.95 7.54 0.38
CA ILE A 23 11.88 8.28 1.25
C ILE A 23 13.02 7.42 1.79
N LYS A 24 12.92 6.11 1.67
CA LYS A 24 13.88 5.17 2.25
C LYS A 24 13.95 3.91 1.40
N GLY A 25 15.14 3.35 1.26
CA GLY A 25 15.31 2.05 0.60
C GLY A 25 15.07 0.88 1.55
N GLY A 26 15.10 -0.33 1.01
CA GLY A 26 15.04 -1.54 1.82
C GLY A 26 13.63 -1.95 2.24
N TRP A 27 12.82 -2.36 1.28
CA TRP A 27 11.51 -2.96 1.57
C TRP A 27 11.69 -4.41 2.01
N SER A 28 10.88 -4.84 2.98
CA SER A 28 10.81 -6.24 3.41
C SER A 28 9.45 -6.85 3.05
N TRP A 29 9.36 -8.17 3.13
CA TRP A 29 8.12 -8.89 2.84
C TRP A 29 7.51 -9.42 4.14
N ASP A 30 6.22 -9.15 4.33
CA ASP A 30 5.45 -9.64 5.48
C ASP A 30 4.54 -10.77 5.01
N ASN A 31 4.87 -12.00 5.36
CA ASN A 31 4.09 -13.19 5.00
C ASN A 31 2.70 -13.23 5.65
N ARG A 32 2.53 -12.56 6.78
CA ARG A 32 1.25 -12.55 7.49
C ARG A 32 0.14 -11.91 6.68
N PHE A 33 0.46 -10.81 5.99
CA PHE A 33 -0.51 -10.07 5.19
C PHE A 33 -0.19 -10.09 3.70
N ASN A 34 0.85 -10.82 3.28
CA ASN A 34 1.31 -10.85 1.89
C ASN A 34 1.54 -9.44 1.33
N CYS A 35 2.29 -8.64 2.06
CA CYS A 35 2.54 -7.26 1.68
C CYS A 35 3.98 -6.86 1.92
N LEU A 36 4.35 -5.74 1.27
CA LEU A 36 5.64 -5.08 1.48
C LEU A 36 5.59 -4.23 2.73
N ALA A 37 6.73 -4.06 3.40
CA ALA A 37 6.81 -3.22 4.59
C ALA A 37 8.06 -2.35 4.56
N SER A 38 7.89 -1.09 4.95
CA SER A 38 8.98 -0.13 5.14
C SER A 38 8.68 0.69 6.38
N SER A 39 9.59 0.69 7.34
CA SER A 39 9.42 1.47 8.57
C SER A 39 10.35 2.68 8.54
N PHE A 40 9.87 3.82 9.04
CA PHE A 40 10.61 5.06 8.99
C PHE A 40 10.29 5.92 10.20
N ASN A 41 11.13 6.94 10.43
CA ASN A 41 10.95 7.86 11.56
C ASN A 41 9.78 8.82 11.29
N VAL A 42 9.00 9.12 12.32
CA VAL A 42 7.83 10.00 12.24
C VAL A 42 8.17 11.41 11.72
N GLU A 43 9.41 11.84 11.85
CA GLU A 43 9.86 13.14 11.31
C GLU A 43 9.73 13.21 9.79
N LEU A 44 9.67 12.07 9.12
CA LEU A 44 9.52 11.98 7.66
C LEU A 44 8.06 11.80 7.23
N ASP A 45 7.11 11.93 8.15
CA ASP A 45 5.71 11.61 7.87
C ASP A 45 5.11 12.45 6.72
N ALA A 46 5.37 13.74 6.71
CA ALA A 46 4.85 14.63 5.65
C ALA A 46 5.41 14.27 4.28
N GLU A 47 6.70 14.01 4.19
CA GLU A 47 7.35 13.60 2.94
C GLU A 47 6.85 12.24 2.46
N ALA A 48 6.75 11.28 3.37
CA ALA A 48 6.28 9.94 3.06
C ALA A 48 4.82 9.97 2.59
N ARG A 49 3.97 10.72 3.30
CA ARG A 49 2.56 10.85 2.94
C ARG A 49 2.38 11.48 1.56
N ALA A 50 3.18 12.48 1.23
CA ALA A 50 3.12 13.12 -0.09
C ALA A 50 3.43 12.11 -1.21
N VAL A 51 4.42 11.24 -1.02
CA VAL A 51 4.73 10.19 -1.98
C VAL A 51 3.57 9.20 -2.09
N VAL A 52 3.05 8.74 -0.95
CA VAL A 52 1.93 7.78 -0.95
C VAL A 52 0.74 8.34 -1.72
N LEU A 53 0.31 9.57 -1.41
CA LEU A 53 -0.86 10.20 -2.04
C LEU A 53 -0.69 10.42 -3.54
N ARG A 54 0.53 10.57 -4.00
CA ARG A 54 0.81 10.73 -5.44
C ARG A 54 0.45 9.45 -6.22
N PHE A 55 0.67 8.28 -5.63
CA PHE A 55 0.51 6.99 -6.31
C PHE A 55 -0.70 6.20 -5.83
N LEU A 56 -1.15 6.44 -4.59
CA LEU A 56 -2.33 5.84 -3.98
C LEU A 56 -3.21 6.98 -3.48
N PRO A 57 -3.99 7.62 -4.36
CA PRO A 57 -4.60 8.92 -4.07
C PRO A 57 -5.83 8.88 -3.15
N TYR A 58 -6.39 7.71 -2.89
CA TYR A 58 -7.58 7.60 -2.03
C TYR A 58 -7.16 7.25 -0.61
N GLU A 59 -7.43 8.14 0.34
CA GLU A 59 -7.06 8.00 1.74
C GLU A 59 -8.30 7.80 2.61
N TYR A 60 -8.24 6.82 3.51
CA TYR A 60 -9.30 6.53 4.46
C TYR A 60 -8.71 6.46 5.87
N ASN A 61 -9.48 6.95 6.86
CA ASN A 61 -9.14 6.83 8.28
C ASN A 61 -10.22 6.01 8.99
N SER A 62 -10.14 5.91 10.32
CA SER A 62 -11.10 5.14 11.10
C SER A 62 -12.55 5.63 10.96
N LYS A 63 -12.73 6.91 10.64
CA LYS A 63 -14.07 7.51 10.48
C LYS A 63 -14.61 7.37 9.06
N THR A 64 -13.74 7.33 8.05
CA THR A 64 -14.16 7.35 6.64
C THR A 64 -14.13 5.99 5.97
N VAL A 65 -13.43 5.01 6.54
CA VAL A 65 -13.30 3.67 5.93
C VAL A 65 -14.65 2.97 5.77
N GLY A 66 -15.62 3.28 6.62
CA GLY A 66 -16.98 2.74 6.52
C GLY A 66 -17.71 3.14 5.24
N ASN A 67 -17.29 4.24 4.61
CA ASN A 67 -17.86 4.73 3.35
C ASN A 67 -17.01 4.37 2.13
N ALA A 68 -15.96 3.58 2.33
CA ALA A 68 -15.09 3.14 1.24
C ALA A 68 -15.81 2.12 0.34
N PRO A 69 -15.36 1.94 -0.91
CA PRO A 69 -15.88 0.88 -1.76
C PRO A 69 -15.74 -0.49 -1.10
N PRO A 70 -16.61 -1.46 -1.42
CA PRO A 70 -16.58 -2.78 -0.79
C PRO A 70 -15.22 -3.48 -0.84
N GLN A 71 -14.49 -3.35 -1.94
CA GLN A 71 -13.17 -3.97 -2.10
C GLN A 71 -12.16 -3.41 -1.10
N VAL A 72 -12.23 -2.10 -0.84
CA VAL A 72 -11.35 -1.43 0.13
C VAL A 72 -11.74 -1.84 1.56
N LYS A 73 -13.03 -1.91 1.85
CA LYS A 73 -13.53 -2.37 3.16
C LYS A 73 -13.07 -3.79 3.45
N GLU A 74 -13.06 -4.65 2.43
CA GLU A 74 -12.57 -6.02 2.57
C GLU A 74 -11.09 -6.05 2.98
N VAL A 75 -10.26 -5.20 2.38
CA VAL A 75 -8.86 -5.06 2.79
C VAL A 75 -8.77 -4.61 4.24
N ALA A 76 -9.54 -3.60 4.63
CA ALA A 76 -9.54 -3.11 6.00
C ALA A 76 -9.89 -4.23 6.99
N GLU A 77 -10.91 -5.01 6.71
CA GLU A 77 -11.33 -6.13 7.57
C GLU A 77 -10.25 -7.20 7.66
N SER A 78 -9.64 -7.55 6.53
CA SER A 78 -8.62 -8.61 6.49
C SER A 78 -7.31 -8.22 7.16
N THR A 79 -7.07 -6.94 7.37
CA THR A 79 -5.86 -6.43 8.00
C THR A 79 -6.07 -5.89 9.41
N GLY A 80 -7.23 -6.17 10.02
CA GLY A 80 -7.49 -5.83 11.42
C GLY A 80 -8.22 -4.51 11.65
N GLY A 81 -8.77 -3.92 10.60
CA GLY A 81 -9.47 -2.63 10.69
C GLY A 81 -8.54 -1.43 10.65
N VAL A 82 -9.12 -0.24 10.63
CA VAL A 82 -8.36 1.02 10.64
C VAL A 82 -8.59 1.72 11.96
N ARG A 83 -7.55 1.78 12.78
CA ARG A 83 -7.61 2.43 14.09
C ARG A 83 -7.50 3.94 13.98
N VAL A 84 -7.73 4.65 15.08
CA VAL A 84 -7.79 6.12 15.12
C VAL A 84 -6.55 6.79 14.52
N ASP A 85 -5.37 6.24 14.78
CA ASP A 85 -4.11 6.80 14.32
C ASP A 85 -3.62 6.19 12.99
N GLN A 86 -4.36 5.23 12.45
CA GLN A 86 -4.01 4.52 11.22
C GLN A 86 -4.70 5.12 10.01
N ARG A 87 -4.16 4.81 8.83
CA ARG A 87 -4.73 5.21 7.55
C ARG A 87 -4.61 4.06 6.56
N LEU A 88 -5.56 4.01 5.64
CA LEU A 88 -5.56 3.08 4.52
C LEU A 88 -5.60 3.89 3.23
N TYR A 89 -4.76 3.52 2.28
CA TYR A 89 -4.70 4.15 0.97
C TYR A 89 -5.04 3.15 -0.11
N SER A 90 -5.61 3.60 -1.20
CA SER A 90 -5.82 2.74 -2.37
C SER A 90 -5.52 3.46 -3.67
N SER A 91 -5.16 2.67 -4.67
CA SER A 91 -5.10 3.10 -6.06
C SER A 91 -6.50 3.13 -6.66
N GLU A 92 -6.60 3.54 -7.93
CA GLU A 92 -7.85 3.44 -8.68
C GLU A 92 -8.36 2.00 -8.69
N LEU A 93 -9.68 1.87 -8.57
CA LEU A 93 -10.38 0.59 -8.72
C LEU A 93 -10.91 0.51 -10.16
N GLY A 94 -11.10 -0.67 -10.68
CA GLY A 94 -11.65 -0.84 -12.02
C GLY A 94 -11.02 -1.98 -12.79
N GLY A 95 -9.93 -2.52 -12.29
CA GLY A 95 -9.28 -3.70 -12.85
C GLY A 95 -9.45 -4.91 -11.94
N ARG A 96 -8.84 -6.01 -12.32
CA ARG A 96 -8.79 -7.22 -11.51
C ARG A 96 -8.08 -6.98 -10.17
N LEU A 97 -7.06 -6.14 -10.19
CA LEU A 97 -6.24 -5.82 -9.03
C LEU A 97 -6.31 -4.33 -8.72
N PHE A 98 -6.07 -4.00 -7.46
CA PHE A 98 -5.73 -2.66 -7.05
C PHE A 98 -4.61 -2.73 -5.99
N ALA A 99 -3.93 -1.61 -5.76
CA ALA A 99 -2.93 -1.53 -4.71
C ALA A 99 -3.54 -0.86 -3.49
N PHE A 100 -3.14 -1.31 -2.31
CA PHE A 100 -3.49 -0.66 -1.06
C PHE A 100 -2.24 -0.32 -0.28
N GLY A 101 -2.34 0.68 0.59
CA GLY A 101 -1.30 1.03 1.55
C GLY A 101 -1.87 1.09 2.95
N LEU A 102 -1.11 0.60 3.91
CA LEU A 102 -1.46 0.65 5.32
C LEU A 102 -0.44 1.52 6.04
N TRP A 103 -0.93 2.54 6.72
CA TRP A 103 -0.12 3.50 7.47
C TRP A 103 -0.32 3.22 8.94
N TRP A 104 0.67 2.60 9.56
CA TRP A 104 0.58 2.10 10.93
C TRP A 104 1.62 2.75 11.83
N PRO A 105 1.29 3.83 12.56
CA PRO A 105 2.17 4.36 13.60
C PRO A 105 2.37 3.33 14.70
N TRP A 106 3.61 3.21 15.17
CA TRP A 106 3.93 2.33 16.29
C TRP A 106 3.63 3.03 17.61
N GLY A 107 3.46 2.24 18.68
CA GLY A 107 3.23 2.77 20.02
C GLY A 107 4.41 3.51 20.63
N ASP A 108 5.59 3.49 19.99
CA ASP A 108 6.76 4.21 20.44
C ASP A 108 6.72 5.70 20.11
N GLU A 109 5.72 6.15 19.35
CA GLU A 109 5.52 7.53 18.90
C GLU A 109 6.64 8.09 18.01
N THR A 110 7.57 7.25 17.57
CA THR A 110 8.70 7.66 16.74
C THR A 110 8.77 6.93 15.39
N THR A 111 8.05 5.82 15.25
CA THR A 111 8.14 4.96 14.07
C THR A 111 6.78 4.80 13.39
N ILE A 112 6.78 4.85 12.06
CA ILE A 112 5.62 4.54 11.24
C ILE A 112 6.00 3.38 10.33
N SER A 113 5.11 2.39 10.22
CA SER A 113 5.24 1.31 9.25
C SER A 113 4.29 1.56 8.08
N MET A 114 4.84 1.65 6.88
CA MET A 114 4.06 1.70 5.65
C MET A 114 4.07 0.32 5.02
N ARG A 115 2.89 -0.18 4.68
CA ARG A 115 2.75 -1.48 4.05
C ARG A 115 2.02 -1.34 2.74
N ILE A 116 2.45 -2.06 1.71
CA ILE A 116 1.86 -2.01 0.38
C ILE A 116 1.52 -3.44 -0.04
N GLY A 117 0.28 -3.62 -0.44
CA GLY A 117 -0.21 -4.92 -0.90
C GLY A 117 -1.15 -4.79 -2.08
N LEU A 118 -1.65 -5.92 -2.53
CA LEU A 118 -2.60 -6.02 -3.63
C LEU A 118 -3.94 -6.51 -3.11
N GLY A 119 -5.01 -5.90 -3.60
CA GLY A 119 -6.38 -6.31 -3.33
C GLY A 119 -7.08 -6.72 -4.61
N GLY A 120 -8.29 -7.25 -4.49
CA GLY A 120 -9.05 -7.76 -5.63
C GLY A 120 -8.82 -9.25 -5.84
N TYR A 121 -8.76 -9.66 -7.09
CA TYR A 121 -8.55 -11.07 -7.46
C TYR A 121 -7.04 -11.35 -7.59
N VAL A 122 -6.39 -11.55 -6.47
CA VAL A 122 -4.93 -11.67 -6.38
C VAL A 122 -4.51 -13.12 -6.60
N ALA A 123 -3.69 -13.35 -7.62
CA ALA A 123 -3.06 -14.65 -7.84
C ALA A 123 -1.67 -14.67 -7.18
N GLU A 124 -1.14 -15.85 -6.92
CA GLU A 124 0.17 -15.97 -6.32
C GLU A 124 1.27 -15.35 -7.19
N SER A 125 1.14 -15.46 -8.50
CA SER A 125 2.06 -14.81 -9.44
C SER A 125 2.07 -13.30 -9.33
N ASP A 126 0.94 -12.69 -8.94
CA ASP A 126 0.86 -11.24 -8.70
C ASP A 126 1.71 -10.86 -7.48
N LEU A 127 1.66 -11.67 -6.43
CA LEU A 127 2.45 -11.43 -5.22
C LEU A 127 3.95 -11.56 -5.50
N VAL A 128 4.34 -12.53 -6.33
CA VAL A 128 5.73 -12.69 -6.74
C VAL A 128 6.21 -11.45 -7.49
N ARG A 129 5.40 -10.95 -8.42
CA ARG A 129 5.74 -9.73 -9.19
C ARG A 129 5.87 -8.51 -8.30
N LEU A 130 4.95 -8.36 -7.34
CA LEU A 130 4.99 -7.26 -6.38
C LEU A 130 6.29 -7.29 -5.58
N ARG A 131 6.62 -8.46 -5.06
CA ARG A 131 7.82 -8.67 -4.27
C ARG A 131 9.09 -8.36 -5.08
N ASP A 132 9.13 -8.87 -6.32
CA ASP A 132 10.27 -8.64 -7.23
C ASP A 132 10.39 -7.17 -7.60
N ALA A 133 9.28 -6.48 -7.83
CA ALA A 133 9.28 -5.06 -8.19
C ALA A 133 9.90 -4.18 -7.10
N PHE A 134 9.87 -4.61 -5.86
CA PHE A 134 10.46 -3.88 -4.73
C PHE A 134 11.77 -4.50 -4.23
N ASP A 135 12.23 -5.57 -4.87
CA ASP A 135 13.44 -6.30 -4.43
C ASP A 135 13.38 -6.59 -2.93
N ALA A 136 12.22 -7.04 -2.49
CA ALA A 136 11.94 -7.20 -1.06
C ALA A 136 12.62 -8.43 -0.47
N LEU A 137 13.23 -8.22 0.69
CA LEU A 137 13.86 -9.29 1.45
C LEU A 137 12.88 -9.91 2.45
N GLU A 138 13.04 -11.18 2.68
CA GLU A 138 12.27 -11.89 3.70
C GLU A 138 12.75 -11.57 5.11
#